data_39b01cb63c2a9640f5c74280b578228d
#
_entry.id   39b01cb63c2a9640f5c74280b578228d
#
_cell.length_a   1.000
_cell.length_b   1.000
_cell.length_c   1.000
_cell.angle_alpha   90.00
_cell.angle_beta   90.00
_cell.angle_gamma   90.00
#
_symmetry.space_group_name_H-M   'P 1'
#
loop_
_entity.id
_entity.type
_entity.pdbx_description
1 polymer ?
#
loop_
_entity_poly.entity_id
_entity_poly.type
_entity_poly.pdbx_seq_one_letter_code
_entity_poly.pdbx_strand_id
1 'polypeptide(L)'
;AEDKQFTFRLPPEKVTIFQELGLDLVALANNHALDFGTDALLDTCDTLDQAGIYHVGAGRNLKEACEPVIITEKGKNIGFLGASRVIPVGSWNASASKPGMLTTYDPSLLLEQIVRLKETCDYVVVYVHWGIEKKDRPEEYQRSLGRQYIDAGADLVIGSHPHVLQGIEYYKGKPIVYSLGNFIFGSSIPKTALLAAEWDGETTRLSLIPGTSSAGYTRMLTDEKGKAEFYDYMTGLSFGAAVDENGRVSEIRPEEPLQQDPSLQPDEP
;
A
#
# COMPACT_ATOMS: atom_id res chain seq x y z
N ALA A 1 -11.58 -25.10 -3.52
CA ALA A 1 -10.86 -24.22 -2.59
C ALA A 1 -9.58 -24.89 -2.11
N GLU A 2 -8.54 -24.14 -1.85
CA GLU A 2 -7.33 -24.63 -1.20
C GLU A 2 -7.64 -25.13 0.23
N ASP A 3 -6.83 -26.04 0.75
CA ASP A 3 -6.97 -26.54 2.14
C ASP A 3 -6.51 -25.46 3.13
N LYS A 4 -7.37 -24.46 3.35
CA LYS A 4 -7.18 -23.30 4.22
C LYS A 4 -8.35 -23.14 5.16
N GLN A 5 -8.08 -22.62 6.36
CA GLN A 5 -9.12 -22.33 7.35
C GLN A 5 -10.14 -21.30 6.85
N PHE A 6 -9.67 -20.29 6.09
CA PHE A 6 -10.51 -19.24 5.51
C PHE A 6 -10.26 -19.15 4.01
N THR A 7 -11.32 -19.17 3.24
CA THR A 7 -11.32 -18.95 1.79
C THR A 7 -12.41 -17.94 1.43
N PHE A 8 -12.10 -17.06 0.47
CA PHE A 8 -13.01 -15.97 0.10
C PHE A 8 -13.34 -16.04 -1.39
N ARG A 9 -14.61 -15.81 -1.72
CA ARG A 9 -15.10 -15.70 -3.07
C ARG A 9 -16.22 -14.69 -3.15
N LEU A 10 -16.14 -13.80 -4.12
CA LEU A 10 -17.22 -12.90 -4.51
C LEU A 10 -17.74 -13.35 -5.88
N PRO A 11 -19.06 -13.54 -6.08
CA PRO A 11 -19.61 -13.83 -7.39
C PRO A 11 -19.30 -12.72 -8.41
N PRO A 12 -18.96 -13.05 -9.69
CA PRO A 12 -18.54 -12.06 -10.70
C PRO A 12 -19.53 -10.91 -10.89
N GLU A 13 -20.83 -11.16 -10.84
CA GLU A 13 -21.86 -10.13 -10.97
C GLU A 13 -21.82 -9.05 -9.87
N LYS A 14 -21.09 -9.31 -8.78
CA LYS A 14 -20.90 -8.34 -7.70
C LYS A 14 -19.76 -7.33 -7.98
N VAL A 15 -19.10 -7.42 -9.12
CA VAL A 15 -18.13 -6.41 -9.56
C VAL A 15 -18.76 -5.00 -9.66
N THR A 16 -20.08 -4.94 -9.85
CA THR A 16 -20.83 -3.67 -9.82
C THR A 16 -20.64 -2.87 -8.55
N ILE A 17 -20.34 -3.52 -7.41
CA ILE A 17 -20.01 -2.83 -6.15
C ILE A 17 -18.74 -2.00 -6.31
N PHE A 18 -17.74 -2.50 -7.02
CA PHE A 18 -16.49 -1.76 -7.27
C PHE A 18 -16.74 -0.57 -8.20
N GLN A 19 -17.59 -0.75 -9.22
CA GLN A 19 -17.99 0.34 -10.12
C GLN A 19 -18.79 1.42 -9.37
N GLU A 20 -19.72 1.03 -8.51
CA GLU A 20 -20.50 1.96 -7.67
C GLU A 20 -19.61 2.73 -6.67
N LEU A 21 -18.53 2.11 -6.18
CA LEU A 21 -17.52 2.76 -5.33
C LEU A 21 -16.55 3.63 -6.13
N GLY A 22 -16.58 3.60 -7.45
CA GLY A 22 -15.66 4.34 -8.31
C GLY A 22 -14.22 3.85 -8.22
N LEU A 23 -14.01 2.53 -8.08
CA LEU A 23 -12.67 1.96 -8.03
C LEU A 23 -12.09 1.85 -9.44
N ASP A 24 -10.94 2.48 -9.67
CA ASP A 24 -10.22 2.42 -10.95
C ASP A 24 -9.23 1.28 -11.00
N LEU A 25 -8.63 0.88 -9.87
CA LEU A 25 -7.56 -0.10 -9.80
C LEU A 25 -7.62 -0.92 -8.50
N VAL A 26 -7.33 -2.22 -8.61
CA VAL A 26 -7.21 -3.15 -7.47
C VAL A 26 -5.90 -3.92 -7.51
N ALA A 27 -5.36 -4.28 -6.32
CA ALA A 27 -4.21 -5.16 -6.20
C ALA A 27 -4.67 -6.60 -5.92
N LEU A 28 -4.31 -7.53 -6.80
CA LEU A 28 -4.69 -8.94 -6.70
C LEU A 28 -3.65 -9.80 -5.96
N ALA A 29 -2.41 -9.34 -5.81
CA ALA A 29 -1.37 -10.09 -5.13
C ALA A 29 -1.60 -10.11 -3.61
N ASN A 30 -2.23 -11.17 -3.11
CA ASN A 30 -2.50 -11.38 -1.68
C ASN A 30 -2.64 -12.87 -1.35
N ASN A 31 -2.67 -13.22 -0.06
CA ASN A 31 -2.76 -14.60 0.41
C ASN A 31 -4.13 -15.27 0.20
N HIS A 32 -5.06 -14.63 -0.52
CA HIS A 32 -6.37 -15.15 -0.90
C HIS A 32 -6.62 -15.16 -2.41
N ALA A 33 -5.66 -14.70 -3.22
CA ALA A 33 -5.80 -14.55 -4.66
C ALA A 33 -6.15 -15.87 -5.38
N LEU A 34 -5.66 -17.00 -4.89
CA LEU A 34 -5.89 -18.33 -5.47
C LEU A 34 -6.64 -19.28 -4.53
N ASP A 35 -7.47 -18.79 -3.64
CA ASP A 35 -8.27 -19.63 -2.74
C ASP A 35 -9.11 -20.66 -3.46
N PHE A 36 -9.52 -20.39 -4.68
CA PHE A 36 -10.27 -21.27 -5.57
C PHE A 36 -9.49 -21.71 -6.82
N GLY A 37 -8.16 -21.60 -6.76
CA GLY A 37 -7.25 -22.04 -7.81
C GLY A 37 -7.03 -21.03 -8.94
N THR A 38 -6.28 -21.46 -9.94
CA THR A 38 -5.85 -20.62 -11.07
C THR A 38 -7.00 -20.17 -11.95
N ASP A 39 -8.00 -21.03 -12.18
CA ASP A 39 -9.14 -20.69 -13.03
C ASP A 39 -9.97 -19.56 -12.41
N ALA A 40 -10.14 -19.57 -11.08
CA ALA A 40 -10.84 -18.49 -10.38
C ALA A 40 -10.03 -17.17 -10.36
N LEU A 41 -8.70 -17.23 -10.32
CA LEU A 41 -7.86 -16.06 -10.50
C LEU A 41 -8.04 -15.45 -11.88
N LEU A 42 -8.04 -16.29 -12.94
CA LEU A 42 -8.23 -15.85 -14.32
C LEU A 42 -9.62 -15.26 -14.54
N ASP A 43 -10.66 -15.91 -13.99
CA ASP A 43 -12.04 -15.38 -14.00
C ASP A 43 -12.13 -14.02 -13.29
N THR A 44 -11.37 -13.82 -12.22
CA THR A 44 -11.26 -12.54 -11.54
C THR A 44 -10.64 -11.47 -12.42
N CYS A 45 -9.53 -11.77 -13.10
CA CYS A 45 -8.89 -10.85 -14.04
C CYS A 45 -9.85 -10.49 -15.19
N ASP A 46 -10.47 -11.49 -15.81
CA ASP A 46 -11.41 -11.28 -16.93
C ASP A 46 -12.65 -10.46 -16.49
N THR A 47 -13.14 -10.69 -15.28
CA THR A 47 -14.27 -9.93 -14.70
C THR A 47 -13.91 -8.46 -14.49
N LEU A 48 -12.72 -8.18 -13.96
CA LEU A 48 -12.24 -6.81 -13.76
C LEU A 48 -12.00 -6.10 -15.10
N ASP A 49 -11.36 -6.78 -16.07
CA ASP A 49 -11.14 -6.25 -17.41
C ASP A 49 -12.46 -5.86 -18.09
N GLN A 50 -13.47 -6.73 -18.03
CA GLN A 50 -14.82 -6.47 -18.57
C GLN A 50 -15.53 -5.31 -17.85
N ALA A 51 -15.25 -5.12 -16.57
CA ALA A 51 -15.80 -4.02 -15.77
C ALA A 51 -15.06 -2.70 -15.97
N GLY A 52 -13.93 -2.68 -16.71
CA GLY A 52 -13.07 -1.52 -16.91
C GLY A 52 -12.25 -1.14 -15.67
N ILE A 53 -11.98 -2.11 -14.79
CA ILE A 53 -11.21 -1.91 -13.55
C ILE A 53 -9.82 -2.50 -13.75
N TYR A 54 -8.79 -1.69 -13.65
CA TYR A 54 -7.41 -2.14 -13.72
C TYR A 54 -7.04 -3.05 -12.55
N HIS A 55 -6.07 -3.94 -12.77
CA HIS A 55 -5.54 -4.78 -11.70
C HIS A 55 -4.02 -4.97 -11.83
N VAL A 56 -3.35 -5.19 -10.70
CA VAL A 56 -1.89 -5.38 -10.63
C VAL A 56 -1.53 -6.56 -9.73
N GLY A 57 -0.35 -7.13 -9.98
CA GLY A 57 0.29 -8.09 -9.08
C GLY A 57 -0.07 -9.56 -9.32
N ALA A 58 -0.99 -9.86 -10.22
CA ALA A 58 -1.34 -11.23 -10.62
C ALA A 58 -1.72 -11.27 -12.11
N GLY A 59 -1.63 -12.45 -12.73
CA GLY A 59 -1.96 -12.62 -14.15
C GLY A 59 -1.84 -14.05 -14.62
N ARG A 60 -2.01 -14.26 -15.94
CA ARG A 60 -1.95 -15.56 -16.63
C ARG A 60 -0.56 -16.18 -16.63
N ASN A 61 0.45 -15.36 -16.39
CA ASN A 61 1.86 -15.75 -16.33
C ASN A 61 2.66 -14.67 -15.58
N LEU A 62 3.96 -14.93 -15.38
CA LEU A 62 4.84 -14.01 -14.66
C LEU A 62 4.95 -12.64 -15.34
N LYS A 63 4.94 -12.58 -16.68
CA LYS A 63 5.00 -11.31 -17.41
C LYS A 63 3.81 -10.44 -17.06
N GLU A 64 2.58 -10.98 -17.13
CA GLU A 64 1.36 -10.25 -16.77
C GLU A 64 1.33 -9.90 -15.28
N ALA A 65 1.73 -10.82 -14.39
CA ALA A 65 1.77 -10.55 -12.95
C ALA A 65 2.73 -9.41 -12.57
N CYS A 66 3.76 -9.16 -13.40
CA CYS A 66 4.73 -8.06 -13.25
C CYS A 66 4.34 -6.80 -14.02
N GLU A 67 3.32 -6.88 -14.89
CA GLU A 67 2.96 -5.77 -15.76
C GLU A 67 2.43 -4.59 -14.94
N PRO A 68 2.99 -3.38 -15.09
CA PRO A 68 2.47 -2.20 -14.41
C PRO A 68 1.18 -1.71 -15.07
N VAL A 69 0.32 -1.09 -14.27
CA VAL A 69 -0.75 -0.24 -14.80
C VAL A 69 -0.26 1.20 -14.83
N ILE A 70 -0.43 1.88 -15.96
CA ILE A 70 -0.08 3.30 -16.11
C ILE A 70 -1.37 4.07 -16.36
N ILE A 71 -1.66 5.01 -15.47
CA ILE A 71 -2.79 5.92 -15.56
C ILE A 71 -2.25 7.32 -15.91
N THR A 72 -2.75 7.90 -17.00
CA THR A 72 -2.36 9.26 -17.38
C THR A 72 -3.43 10.25 -16.93
N GLU A 73 -3.07 11.17 -16.06
CA GLU A 73 -3.95 12.23 -15.56
C GLU A 73 -3.27 13.59 -15.70
N LYS A 74 -3.95 14.54 -16.33
CA LYS A 74 -3.42 15.90 -16.57
C LYS A 74 -2.04 15.93 -17.22
N GLY A 75 -1.78 14.97 -18.14
CA GLY A 75 -0.51 14.86 -18.86
C GLY A 75 0.63 14.28 -18.02
N LYS A 76 0.35 13.68 -16.89
CA LYS A 76 1.30 12.98 -16.01
C LYS A 76 1.02 11.50 -15.99
N ASN A 77 2.06 10.70 -16.11
CA ASN A 77 2.00 9.24 -16.05
C ASN A 77 2.23 8.76 -14.62
N ILE A 78 1.24 8.08 -14.05
CA ILE A 78 1.34 7.45 -12.73
C ILE A 78 1.35 5.95 -12.94
N GLY A 79 2.45 5.30 -12.55
CA GLY A 79 2.64 3.86 -12.68
C GLY A 79 2.35 3.13 -11.38
N PHE A 80 1.65 2.01 -11.47
CA PHE A 80 1.26 1.17 -10.33
C PHE A 80 1.81 -0.24 -10.50
N LEU A 81 2.39 -0.78 -9.42
CA LEU A 81 2.84 -2.17 -9.31
C LEU A 81 2.23 -2.82 -8.07
N GLY A 82 1.92 -4.12 -8.15
CA GLY A 82 1.42 -4.91 -7.04
C GLY A 82 2.28 -6.15 -6.79
N ALA A 83 2.47 -6.53 -5.51
CA ALA A 83 3.18 -7.75 -5.16
C ALA A 83 2.77 -8.26 -3.77
N SER A 84 3.08 -9.54 -3.46
CA SER A 84 2.85 -10.13 -2.16
C SER A 84 4.12 -10.71 -1.55
N ARG A 85 4.31 -10.51 -0.25
CA ARG A 85 5.31 -11.20 0.58
C ARG A 85 4.68 -12.36 1.36
N VAL A 86 3.36 -12.53 1.24
CA VAL A 86 2.59 -13.57 1.96
C VAL A 86 1.88 -14.45 0.95
N ILE A 87 2.26 -15.73 0.92
CA ILE A 87 1.60 -16.78 0.14
C ILE A 87 1.44 -18.03 0.98
N PRO A 88 0.30 -18.74 0.89
CA PRO A 88 0.10 -20.01 1.62
C PRO A 88 1.05 -21.12 1.14
N VAL A 89 1.26 -21.22 -0.16
CA VAL A 89 2.09 -22.25 -0.81
C VAL A 89 2.86 -21.68 -2.00
N GLY A 90 4.06 -22.21 -2.25
CA GLY A 90 4.93 -21.74 -3.34
C GLY A 90 4.34 -21.87 -4.74
N SER A 91 3.34 -22.74 -4.92
CA SER A 91 2.65 -22.91 -6.20
C SER A 91 1.80 -21.71 -6.63
N TRP A 92 1.60 -20.72 -5.77
CA TRP A 92 0.88 -19.48 -6.08
C TRP A 92 1.74 -18.42 -6.78
N ASN A 93 3.06 -18.63 -6.82
CA ASN A 93 3.94 -17.81 -7.65
C ASN A 93 3.59 -18.00 -9.14
N ALA A 94 3.47 -16.90 -9.86
CA ALA A 94 3.42 -16.93 -11.31
C ALA A 94 4.74 -17.47 -11.90
N SER A 95 4.67 -18.13 -13.03
CA SER A 95 5.85 -18.50 -13.82
C SER A 95 5.67 -18.13 -15.29
N ALA A 96 6.66 -18.39 -16.13
CA ALA A 96 6.57 -18.06 -17.56
C ALA A 96 5.33 -18.64 -18.26
N SER A 97 4.82 -19.79 -17.77
CA SER A 97 3.68 -20.51 -18.39
C SER A 97 2.55 -20.82 -17.40
N LYS A 98 2.59 -20.29 -16.18
CA LYS A 98 1.61 -20.61 -15.16
C LYS A 98 1.03 -19.34 -14.56
N PRO A 99 -0.33 -19.25 -14.44
CA PRO A 99 -1.01 -18.19 -13.73
C PRO A 99 -0.60 -18.14 -12.24
N GLY A 100 -0.60 -16.95 -11.70
CA GLY A 100 -0.27 -16.71 -10.29
C GLY A 100 -0.01 -15.24 -10.02
N MET A 101 0.70 -14.97 -8.93
CA MET A 101 1.00 -13.60 -8.53
C MET A 101 2.50 -13.33 -8.44
N LEU A 102 2.86 -12.05 -8.50
CA LEU A 102 4.21 -11.57 -8.22
C LEU A 102 4.46 -11.62 -6.72
N THR A 103 5.54 -12.26 -6.30
CA THR A 103 5.91 -12.34 -4.89
C THR A 103 7.29 -11.73 -4.63
N THR A 104 7.54 -11.33 -3.38
CA THR A 104 8.76 -10.61 -2.98
C THR A 104 9.57 -11.36 -1.92
N TYR A 105 9.53 -12.71 -1.94
CA TYR A 105 10.52 -13.52 -1.22
C TYR A 105 11.92 -13.29 -1.78
N ASP A 106 12.01 -13.16 -3.10
CA ASP A 106 13.10 -12.51 -3.81
C ASP A 106 12.51 -11.21 -4.43
N PRO A 107 12.90 -10.02 -3.99
CA PRO A 107 12.37 -8.76 -4.48
C PRO A 107 12.97 -8.33 -5.83
N SER A 108 14.00 -9.00 -6.34
CA SER A 108 14.81 -8.55 -7.48
C SER A 108 13.96 -8.17 -8.69
N LEU A 109 12.95 -8.99 -9.01
CA LEU A 109 12.08 -8.74 -10.16
C LEU A 109 11.21 -7.50 -9.97
N LEU A 110 10.63 -7.30 -8.77
CA LEU A 110 9.84 -6.09 -8.48
C LEU A 110 10.74 -4.84 -8.50
N LEU A 111 11.95 -4.92 -7.95
CA LEU A 111 12.92 -3.82 -7.99
C LEU A 111 13.28 -3.44 -9.44
N GLU A 112 13.51 -4.43 -10.31
CA GLU A 112 13.75 -4.20 -11.73
C GLU A 112 12.55 -3.51 -12.42
N GLN A 113 11.32 -3.92 -12.12
CA GLN A 113 10.13 -3.29 -12.67
C GLN A 113 9.95 -1.85 -12.18
N ILE A 114 10.26 -1.56 -10.90
CA ILE A 114 10.21 -0.20 -10.36
C ILE A 114 11.20 0.71 -11.11
N VAL A 115 12.44 0.25 -11.29
CA VAL A 115 13.47 1.01 -12.03
C VAL A 115 13.00 1.33 -13.45
N ARG A 116 12.51 0.33 -14.18
CA ARG A 116 12.01 0.51 -15.56
C ARG A 116 10.81 1.46 -15.63
N LEU A 117 9.88 1.30 -14.67
CA LEU A 117 8.67 2.12 -14.64
C LEU A 117 9.00 3.58 -14.37
N LYS A 118 10.01 3.83 -13.52
CA LYS A 118 10.48 5.19 -13.21
C LYS A 118 11.11 5.92 -14.41
N GLU A 119 11.59 5.19 -15.42
CA GLU A 119 12.10 5.80 -16.66
C GLU A 119 10.98 6.40 -17.52
N THR A 120 9.73 5.95 -17.37
CA THR A 120 8.60 6.30 -18.23
C THR A 120 7.45 6.98 -17.49
N CYS A 121 7.43 6.91 -16.16
CA CYS A 121 6.39 7.49 -15.33
C CYS A 121 6.93 8.63 -14.47
N ASP A 122 6.11 9.67 -14.34
CA ASP A 122 6.39 10.80 -13.45
C ASP A 122 6.30 10.38 -11.97
N TYR A 123 5.40 9.44 -11.65
CA TYR A 123 5.15 8.96 -10.29
C TYR A 123 4.95 7.45 -10.26
N VAL A 124 5.56 6.76 -9.29
CA VAL A 124 5.50 5.30 -9.16
C VAL A 124 4.95 4.91 -7.80
N VAL A 125 3.88 4.13 -7.79
CA VAL A 125 3.22 3.59 -6.60
C VAL A 125 3.42 2.07 -6.54
N VAL A 126 3.89 1.57 -5.41
CA VAL A 126 4.00 0.14 -5.14
C VAL A 126 3.00 -0.26 -4.06
N TYR A 127 2.08 -1.16 -4.40
CA TYR A 127 1.18 -1.78 -3.44
C TYR A 127 1.68 -3.17 -3.05
N VAL A 128 1.91 -3.41 -1.77
CA VAL A 128 2.50 -4.66 -1.30
C VAL A 128 1.72 -5.29 -0.16
N HIS A 129 1.44 -6.58 -0.29
CA HIS A 129 0.76 -7.38 0.71
C HIS A 129 1.79 -8.12 1.58
N TRP A 130 1.97 -7.70 2.82
CA TRP A 130 3.07 -8.13 3.69
C TRP A 130 2.74 -8.05 5.18
N GLY A 131 3.68 -8.46 6.03
CA GLY A 131 3.55 -8.33 7.48
C GLY A 131 3.01 -9.58 8.14
N ILE A 132 2.66 -9.44 9.40
CA ILE A 132 2.09 -10.49 10.24
C ILE A 132 0.74 -10.00 10.75
N GLU A 133 -0.29 -10.85 10.66
CA GLU A 133 -1.63 -10.54 11.14
C GLU A 133 -1.63 -10.08 12.60
N LYS A 134 -2.42 -9.04 12.90
CA LYS A 134 -2.61 -8.44 14.22
C LYS A 134 -1.39 -7.76 14.85
N LYS A 135 -0.25 -7.68 14.13
CA LYS A 135 0.90 -6.89 14.57
C LYS A 135 0.76 -5.45 14.08
N ASP A 136 0.72 -4.51 15.00
CA ASP A 136 0.61 -3.06 14.74
C ASP A 136 1.97 -2.39 14.45
N ARG A 137 3.07 -3.11 14.66
CA ARG A 137 4.41 -2.68 14.26
C ARG A 137 4.90 -3.48 13.06
N PRO A 138 5.44 -2.82 12.02
CA PRO A 138 5.99 -3.53 10.88
C PRO A 138 7.21 -4.35 11.28
N GLU A 139 7.33 -5.52 10.66
CA GLU A 139 8.51 -6.38 10.79
C GLU A 139 9.73 -5.70 10.11
N GLU A 140 10.93 -6.07 10.54
CA GLU A 140 12.17 -5.51 9.98
C GLU A 140 12.25 -5.72 8.46
N TYR A 141 11.79 -6.86 7.95
CA TYR A 141 11.78 -7.09 6.50
C TYR A 141 10.82 -6.16 5.75
N GLN A 142 9.68 -5.74 6.36
CA GLN A 142 8.78 -4.76 5.74
C GLN A 142 9.49 -3.42 5.59
N ARG A 143 10.18 -2.99 6.63
CA ARG A 143 10.97 -1.74 6.62
C ARG A 143 12.11 -1.81 5.60
N SER A 144 12.86 -2.92 5.58
CA SER A 144 13.93 -3.13 4.62
C SER A 144 13.43 -3.13 3.17
N LEU A 145 12.36 -3.87 2.87
CA LEU A 145 11.78 -3.93 1.52
C LEU A 145 11.18 -2.58 1.10
N GLY A 146 10.41 -1.91 1.98
CA GLY A 146 9.83 -0.61 1.69
C GLY A 146 10.88 0.42 1.28
N ARG A 147 12.00 0.45 2.01
CA ARG A 147 13.14 1.33 1.70
C ARG A 147 13.83 0.94 0.38
N GLN A 148 13.99 -0.37 0.10
CA GLN A 148 14.53 -0.84 -1.17
C GLN A 148 13.63 -0.42 -2.37
N TYR A 149 12.30 -0.44 -2.21
CA TYR A 149 11.38 0.01 -3.25
C TYR A 149 11.55 1.52 -3.51
N ILE A 150 11.69 2.32 -2.45
CA ILE A 150 12.00 3.75 -2.60
C ILE A 150 13.35 3.96 -3.27
N ASP A 151 14.38 3.22 -2.88
CA ASP A 151 15.73 3.28 -3.49
C ASP A 151 15.72 2.90 -4.97
N ALA A 152 14.85 2.00 -5.38
CA ALA A 152 14.64 1.62 -6.78
C ALA A 152 13.85 2.66 -7.60
N GLY A 153 13.22 3.66 -6.95
CA GLY A 153 12.51 4.74 -7.63
C GLY A 153 11.02 4.86 -7.34
N ALA A 154 10.46 4.07 -6.40
CA ALA A 154 9.08 4.26 -5.97
C ALA A 154 8.92 5.62 -5.26
N ASP A 155 7.82 6.29 -5.52
CA ASP A 155 7.46 7.57 -4.89
C ASP A 155 6.50 7.38 -3.70
N LEU A 156 5.77 6.28 -3.69
CA LEU A 156 4.86 5.89 -2.61
C LEU A 156 4.80 4.37 -2.49
N VAL A 157 4.92 3.86 -1.27
CA VAL A 157 4.70 2.44 -0.96
C VAL A 157 3.51 2.31 -0.03
N ILE A 158 2.54 1.45 -0.38
CA ILE A 158 1.33 1.18 0.40
C ILE A 158 1.27 -0.31 0.72
N GLY A 159 1.20 -0.63 2.00
CA GLY A 159 1.13 -1.98 2.50
C GLY A 159 -0.26 -2.41 2.98
N SER A 160 -0.48 -3.72 2.96
CA SER A 160 -1.68 -4.38 3.46
C SER A 160 -1.36 -5.74 4.07
N HIS A 161 -2.33 -6.50 4.53
CA HIS A 161 -2.31 -7.81 5.15
C HIS A 161 -2.42 -7.83 6.68
N PRO A 162 -1.73 -7.00 7.48
CA PRO A 162 -1.77 -7.15 8.94
C PRO A 162 -3.17 -7.10 9.58
N HIS A 163 -4.19 -6.68 8.84
CA HIS A 163 -5.57 -6.50 9.32
C HIS A 163 -5.71 -5.45 10.43
N VAL A 164 -4.64 -4.76 10.76
CA VAL A 164 -4.57 -3.62 11.67
C VAL A 164 -3.76 -2.50 11.03
N LEU A 165 -3.96 -1.30 11.50
CA LEU A 165 -3.15 -0.15 11.10
C LEU A 165 -1.71 -0.35 11.56
N GLN A 166 -0.76 -0.02 10.69
CA GLN A 166 0.65 0.16 11.02
C GLN A 166 1.06 1.59 10.69
N GLY A 167 2.21 2.01 11.20
CA GLY A 167 2.66 3.38 11.04
C GLY A 167 3.06 3.76 9.61
N ILE A 168 3.43 5.03 9.48
CA ILE A 168 3.97 5.63 8.27
C ILE A 168 5.43 5.98 8.51
N GLU A 169 6.28 5.77 7.52
CA GLU A 169 7.68 6.18 7.53
C GLU A 169 7.95 7.11 6.35
N TYR A 170 8.69 8.19 6.59
CA TYR A 170 9.34 8.92 5.50
C TYR A 170 10.78 8.44 5.37
N TYR A 171 11.13 7.95 4.19
CA TYR A 171 12.47 7.53 3.84
C TYR A 171 12.93 8.28 2.60
N LYS A 172 14.02 9.04 2.71
CA LYS A 172 14.50 9.96 1.66
C LYS A 172 13.41 10.91 1.14
N GLY A 173 12.54 11.39 2.04
CA GLY A 173 11.43 12.28 1.71
C GLY A 173 10.26 11.60 1.00
N LYS A 174 10.26 10.27 0.85
CA LYS A 174 9.19 9.48 0.23
C LYS A 174 8.44 8.67 1.28
N PRO A 175 7.09 8.62 1.21
CA PRO A 175 6.30 7.94 2.21
C PRO A 175 6.20 6.42 1.96
N ILE A 176 6.25 5.68 3.06
CA ILE A 176 5.94 4.25 3.16
C ILE A 176 4.82 4.10 4.18
N VAL A 177 3.64 3.69 3.74
CA VAL A 177 2.46 3.41 4.58
C VAL A 177 2.41 1.90 4.79
N TYR A 178 2.75 1.41 5.98
CA TYR A 178 2.97 -0.01 6.21
C TYR A 178 1.70 -0.85 6.21
N SER A 179 0.58 -0.34 6.71
CA SER A 179 -0.74 -0.97 6.59
C SER A 179 -1.87 0.01 6.93
N LEU A 180 -2.91 0.00 6.11
CA LEU A 180 -4.15 0.74 6.37
C LEU A 180 -5.20 -0.11 7.12
N GLY A 181 -4.87 -1.35 7.49
CA GLY A 181 -5.77 -2.27 8.17
C GLY A 181 -6.93 -2.74 7.28
N ASN A 182 -8.00 -3.18 7.91
CA ASN A 182 -9.23 -3.54 7.22
C ASN A 182 -10.08 -2.30 6.96
N PHE A 183 -10.68 -2.19 5.77
CA PHE A 183 -11.64 -1.15 5.45
C PHE A 183 -13.10 -1.65 5.54
N ILE A 184 -13.37 -2.83 4.97
CA ILE A 184 -14.66 -3.53 5.07
C ILE A 184 -14.36 -4.94 5.59
N PHE A 185 -15.04 -5.35 6.67
CA PHE A 185 -14.88 -6.69 7.23
C PHE A 185 -16.16 -7.11 7.97
N GLY A 186 -16.41 -8.43 8.11
CA GLY A 186 -17.61 -8.95 8.77
C GLY A 186 -17.66 -8.70 10.28
N SER A 187 -16.51 -8.50 10.92
CA SER A 187 -16.40 -8.13 12.35
C SER A 187 -16.18 -6.64 12.53
N SER A 188 -16.26 -6.18 13.79
CA SER A 188 -15.99 -4.79 14.13
C SER A 188 -14.53 -4.39 13.84
N ILE A 189 -14.34 -3.23 13.24
CA ILE A 189 -13.06 -2.57 12.98
C ILE A 189 -13.06 -1.27 13.77
N PRO A 190 -12.37 -1.22 14.92
CA PRO A 190 -12.41 -0.04 15.79
C PRO A 190 -11.68 1.18 15.18
N LYS A 191 -10.65 0.95 14.38
CA LYS A 191 -9.88 1.99 13.69
C LYS A 191 -9.55 1.56 12.27
N THR A 192 -9.88 2.41 11.31
CA THR A 192 -9.50 2.29 9.90
C THR A 192 -9.33 3.67 9.30
N ALA A 193 -8.76 3.77 8.10
CA ALA A 193 -8.67 5.03 7.37
C ALA A 193 -8.70 4.83 5.86
N LEU A 194 -9.14 5.88 5.16
CA LEU A 194 -8.72 6.11 3.78
C LEU A 194 -7.44 6.94 3.78
N LEU A 195 -6.55 6.63 2.86
CA LEU A 195 -5.37 7.42 2.55
C LEU A 195 -5.68 8.29 1.32
N ALA A 196 -5.63 9.60 1.49
CA ALA A 196 -5.57 10.51 0.35
C ALA A 196 -4.10 10.84 0.08
N ALA A 197 -3.67 10.67 -1.18
CA ALA A 197 -2.34 11.03 -1.64
C ALA A 197 -2.49 12.03 -2.78
N GLU A 198 -1.94 13.23 -2.61
CA GLU A 198 -1.93 14.29 -3.61
C GLU A 198 -0.50 14.54 -4.04
N TRP A 199 -0.25 14.49 -5.35
CA TRP A 199 1.05 14.80 -5.91
C TRP A 199 0.93 16.03 -6.83
N ASP A 200 1.77 17.05 -6.59
CA ASP A 200 1.73 18.31 -7.34
C ASP A 200 2.80 18.41 -8.45
N GLY A 201 3.52 17.32 -8.69
CA GLY A 201 4.65 17.25 -9.63
C GLY A 201 6.01 17.18 -8.93
N GLU A 202 6.09 17.57 -7.68
CA GLU A 202 7.33 17.58 -6.88
C GLU A 202 7.14 16.83 -5.55
N THR A 203 6.09 17.18 -4.81
CA THR A 203 5.86 16.72 -3.43
C THR A 203 4.60 15.87 -3.33
N THR A 204 4.68 14.78 -2.57
CA THR A 204 3.52 13.97 -2.18
C THR A 204 3.00 14.45 -0.84
N ARG A 205 1.73 14.89 -0.80
CA ARG A 205 1.02 15.19 0.43
C ARG A 205 0.11 14.03 0.77
N LEU A 206 0.22 13.53 1.97
CA LEU A 206 -0.65 12.49 2.49
C LEU A 206 -1.63 13.05 3.51
N SER A 207 -2.86 12.53 3.48
CA SER A 207 -3.85 12.79 4.53
C SER A 207 -4.59 11.50 4.87
N LEU A 208 -4.90 11.31 6.15
CA LEU A 208 -5.69 10.20 6.66
C LEU A 208 -7.11 10.66 6.94
N ILE A 209 -8.08 9.95 6.40
CA ILE A 209 -9.50 10.15 6.68
C ILE A 209 -9.93 9.01 7.61
N PRO A 210 -10.03 9.25 8.92
CA PRO A 210 -10.25 8.21 9.91
C PRO A 210 -11.67 7.66 9.87
N GLY A 211 -11.79 6.38 10.14
CA GLY A 211 -13.07 5.69 10.15
C GLY A 211 -13.13 4.53 11.15
N THR A 212 -14.31 3.98 11.25
CA THR A 212 -14.62 2.75 11.99
C THR A 212 -15.60 1.91 11.18
N SER A 213 -15.66 0.62 11.44
CA SER A 213 -16.63 -0.27 10.77
C SER A 213 -17.32 -1.18 11.80
N SER A 214 -18.59 -1.43 11.59
CA SER A 214 -19.37 -2.37 12.36
C SER A 214 -20.34 -3.13 11.45
N ALA A 215 -20.35 -4.45 11.54
CA ALA A 215 -21.17 -5.33 10.72
C ALA A 215 -21.06 -5.05 9.20
N GLY A 216 -19.84 -4.77 8.72
CA GLY A 216 -19.55 -4.47 7.31
C GLY A 216 -19.85 -3.03 6.87
N TYR A 217 -20.36 -2.18 7.74
CA TYR A 217 -20.61 -0.76 7.44
C TYR A 217 -19.45 0.12 7.93
N THR A 218 -18.66 0.60 6.99
CA THR A 218 -17.56 1.55 7.26
C THR A 218 -18.07 2.98 7.23
N ARG A 219 -17.70 3.77 8.23
CA ARG A 219 -18.12 5.16 8.39
C ARG A 219 -16.93 6.01 8.80
N MET A 220 -16.86 7.24 8.29
CA MET A 220 -15.90 8.23 8.75
C MET A 220 -16.20 8.63 10.20
N LEU A 221 -15.14 8.89 10.97
CA LEU A 221 -15.26 9.55 12.26
C LEU A 221 -15.63 11.02 12.03
N THR A 222 -16.67 11.48 12.71
CA THR A 222 -17.16 12.87 12.60
C THR A 222 -16.91 13.69 13.84
N ASP A 223 -16.68 13.03 14.98
CA ASP A 223 -16.40 13.73 16.24
C ASP A 223 -14.90 14.08 16.37
N GLU A 224 -14.62 15.30 16.81
CA GLU A 224 -13.26 15.83 16.87
C GLU A 224 -12.38 15.07 17.88
N LYS A 225 -12.95 14.57 18.97
CA LYS A 225 -12.20 13.79 19.96
C LYS A 225 -11.74 12.46 19.36
N GLY A 226 -12.64 11.73 18.68
CA GLY A 226 -12.31 10.46 18.01
C GLY A 226 -11.26 10.64 16.92
N LYS A 227 -11.34 11.74 16.14
CA LYS A 227 -10.31 12.08 15.15
C LYS A 227 -8.96 12.33 15.81
N ALA A 228 -8.90 13.17 16.85
CA ALA A 228 -7.67 13.46 17.56
C ALA A 228 -7.03 12.19 18.15
N GLU A 229 -7.81 11.34 18.83
CA GLU A 229 -7.35 10.05 19.34
C GLU A 229 -6.82 9.12 18.23
N PHE A 230 -7.41 9.19 17.04
CA PHE A 230 -6.94 8.43 15.86
C PHE A 230 -5.60 8.98 15.34
N TYR A 231 -5.45 10.30 15.23
CA TYR A 231 -4.23 10.93 14.71
C TYR A 231 -3.05 10.75 15.68
N ASP A 232 -3.29 10.87 16.97
CA ASP A 232 -2.29 10.56 18.02
C ASP A 232 -1.86 9.10 17.94
N TYR A 233 -2.82 8.18 17.76
CA TYR A 233 -2.53 6.75 17.59
C TYR A 233 -1.66 6.49 16.36
N MET A 234 -1.98 7.07 15.21
CA MET A 234 -1.20 6.91 13.98
C MET A 234 0.20 7.52 14.11
N THR A 235 0.32 8.68 14.74
CA THR A 235 1.61 9.31 15.06
C THR A 235 2.45 8.38 15.94
N GLY A 236 1.86 7.80 16.99
CA GLY A 236 2.53 6.85 17.88
C GLY A 236 2.98 5.55 17.21
N LEU A 237 2.35 5.13 16.12
CA LEU A 237 2.77 3.97 15.31
C LEU A 237 3.88 4.32 14.31
N SER A 238 4.03 5.59 13.92
CA SER A 238 4.83 6.04 12.78
C SER A 238 6.32 6.21 13.12
N PHE A 239 7.14 6.29 12.09
CA PHE A 239 8.60 6.41 12.16
C PHE A 239 9.04 7.69 11.44
N GLY A 240 9.42 8.73 12.18
CA GLY A 240 9.79 10.00 11.58
C GLY A 240 8.63 10.68 10.84
N ALA A 241 7.40 10.39 11.23
CA ALA A 241 6.20 11.01 10.68
C ALA A 241 5.20 11.34 11.80
N ALA A 242 4.45 12.43 11.63
CA ALA A 242 3.35 12.82 12.50
C ALA A 242 2.10 13.12 11.68
N VAL A 243 0.96 12.94 12.31
CA VAL A 243 -0.36 13.29 11.75
C VAL A 243 -0.89 14.48 12.54
N ASP A 244 -1.22 15.56 11.85
CA ASP A 244 -1.78 16.77 12.47
C ASP A 244 -3.29 16.65 12.76
N GLU A 245 -3.85 17.66 13.38
CA GLU A 245 -5.27 17.75 13.73
C GLU A 245 -6.24 17.70 12.54
N ASN A 246 -5.74 17.94 11.32
CA ASN A 246 -6.49 17.88 10.07
C ASN A 246 -6.27 16.55 9.31
N GLY A 247 -5.52 15.62 9.91
CA GLY A 247 -5.17 14.33 9.30
C GLY A 247 -4.03 14.37 8.31
N ARG A 248 -3.33 15.52 8.16
CA ARG A 248 -2.17 15.63 7.27
C ARG A 248 -0.98 14.90 7.88
N VAL A 249 -0.28 14.13 7.04
CA VAL A 249 0.93 13.42 7.43
C VAL A 249 2.13 14.24 7.01
N SER A 250 3.03 14.51 7.94
CA SER A 250 4.27 15.23 7.70
C SER A 250 5.49 14.45 8.19
N GLU A 251 6.61 14.64 7.49
CA GLU A 251 7.92 14.14 7.93
C GLU A 251 8.40 14.93 9.16
N ILE A 252 8.74 14.21 10.23
CA ILE A 252 9.46 14.81 11.36
C ILE A 252 10.95 14.76 11.02
N ARG A 253 11.49 15.89 10.60
CA ARG A 253 12.94 16.03 10.41
C ARG A 253 13.59 16.26 11.77
N PRO A 254 14.70 15.57 12.10
CA PRO A 254 15.53 15.97 13.23
C PRO A 254 15.87 17.45 13.05
N GLU A 255 15.73 18.26 14.11
CA GLU A 255 16.24 19.64 14.08
C GLU A 255 17.70 19.58 13.66
N GLU A 256 18.06 20.29 12.59
CA GLU A 256 19.48 20.49 12.26
C GLU A 256 20.15 21.10 13.50
N PRO A 257 21.28 20.52 13.96
CA PRO A 257 22.02 21.13 15.05
C PRO A 257 22.30 22.58 14.66
N LEU A 258 21.85 23.53 15.50
CA LEU A 258 22.11 24.94 15.32
C LEU A 258 23.59 25.08 14.93
N GLN A 259 23.85 25.60 13.73
CA GLN A 259 25.20 25.95 13.33
C GLN A 259 25.73 26.88 14.42
N GLN A 260 26.75 26.42 15.13
CA GLN A 260 27.42 27.28 16.10
C GLN A 260 27.95 28.49 15.31
N ASP A 261 27.47 29.66 15.65
CA ASP A 261 27.93 30.89 15.06
C ASP A 261 29.46 31.00 15.26
N PRO A 262 30.25 30.99 14.18
CA PRO A 262 31.70 31.06 14.31
C PRO A 262 32.22 32.36 14.98
N SER A 263 31.34 33.35 15.16
CA SER A 263 31.69 34.65 15.81
C SER A 263 31.70 34.60 17.35
N LEU A 264 31.29 33.45 17.94
CA LEU A 264 31.28 33.25 19.40
C LEU A 264 32.50 32.45 19.91
N GLN A 265 33.66 32.61 19.33
CA GLN A 265 34.88 32.15 20.00
C GLN A 265 35.17 33.06 21.18
N PRO A 266 35.33 32.55 22.43
CA PRO A 266 35.82 33.36 23.53
C PRO A 266 37.27 33.78 23.21
N ASP A 267 37.54 35.09 23.35
CA ASP A 267 38.90 35.61 23.33
C ASP A 267 39.75 34.82 24.33
N GLU A 268 40.76 34.15 23.88
CA GLU A 268 41.76 33.51 24.75
C GLU A 268 42.54 34.61 25.47
N PRO A 269 42.89 34.39 26.75
CA PRO A 269 43.62 35.35 27.58
C PRO A 269 45.08 35.54 27.23
#